data_02fe2a7d07249351a9e9199576178587
#
_entry.id   02fe2a7d07249351a9e9199576178587
#
_cell.length_a   1.000
_cell.length_b   1.000
_cell.length_c   1.000
_cell.angle_alpha   90.00
_cell.angle_beta   90.00
_cell.angle_gamma   90.00
#
_symmetry.space_group_name_H-M   'P 1'
#
loop_
_entity.id
_entity.type
_entity.pdbx_description
1 polymer ?
#
loop_
_entity_poly.entity_id
_entity_poly.type
_entity_poly.pdbx_seq_one_letter_code
_entity_poly.pdbx_strand_id
1 'polypeptide(L)'
;MKIVCYKDKILKAINSVVKAVASKTTMPILEGILIQTNDNEIKLTTYDLEIGIEYIMDCEVEEQGSTVVNAIMFSEIIRKLPDTEIKIYLDTNNLLVIECEGSLYKLATMDPTEFPELPKINVENSIQIEQNVLKNMIRRTIFAVSNEENRPIFTGCLFCLLYTSPSPRDA
;
A
#
# COMPACT_ATOMS: atom_id res chain seq x y z
N MET A 1 -20.72 -0.24 2.03
CA MET A 1 -19.52 0.50 2.39
C MET A 1 -19.71 1.98 2.08
N LYS A 2 -19.52 2.86 3.08
CA LYS A 2 -19.64 4.30 2.90
C LYS A 2 -18.79 5.04 3.93
N ILE A 3 -17.90 5.92 3.46
CA ILE A 3 -16.97 6.67 4.28
C ILE A 3 -16.93 8.14 3.89
N VAL A 4 -16.51 8.96 4.85
CA VAL A 4 -16.20 10.39 4.68
C VAL A 4 -14.80 10.66 5.21
N CYS A 5 -13.96 11.29 4.41
CA CYS A 5 -12.59 11.62 4.79
C CYS A 5 -12.07 12.85 4.05
N TYR A 6 -10.99 13.46 4.56
CA TYR A 6 -10.31 14.54 3.87
C TYR A 6 -9.38 14.00 2.78
N LYS A 7 -9.36 14.70 1.63
CA LYS A 7 -8.57 14.33 0.44
C LYS A 7 -7.08 14.16 0.75
N ASP A 8 -6.48 15.03 1.54
CA ASP A 8 -5.05 14.97 1.89
C ASP A 8 -4.68 13.69 2.63
N LYS A 9 -5.54 13.24 3.56
CA LYS A 9 -5.33 12.01 4.33
C LYS A 9 -5.37 10.76 3.45
N ILE A 10 -6.43 10.62 2.64
CA ILE A 10 -6.57 9.45 1.77
C ILE A 10 -5.53 9.45 0.65
N LEU A 11 -5.15 10.61 0.12
CA LEU A 11 -4.09 10.72 -0.88
C LEU A 11 -2.73 10.25 -0.33
N LYS A 12 -2.42 10.60 0.93
CA LYS A 12 -1.22 10.11 1.62
C LYS A 12 -1.22 8.60 1.77
N ALA A 13 -2.36 8.02 2.16
CA ALA A 13 -2.54 6.57 2.28
C ALA A 13 -2.34 5.88 0.92
N ILE A 14 -3.02 6.35 -0.13
CA ILE A 14 -2.91 5.82 -1.49
C ILE A 14 -1.45 5.89 -1.99
N ASN A 15 -0.77 7.04 -1.86
CA ASN A 15 0.62 7.21 -2.28
C ASN A 15 1.59 6.27 -1.55
N SER A 16 1.24 5.81 -0.36
CA SER A 16 2.02 4.83 0.39
C SER A 16 1.83 3.43 -0.17
N VAL A 17 0.59 3.00 -0.38
CA VAL A 17 0.27 1.63 -0.79
C VAL A 17 0.52 1.36 -2.28
N VAL A 18 0.34 2.34 -3.17
CA VAL A 18 0.55 2.19 -4.63
C VAL A 18 1.95 1.65 -4.99
N LYS A 19 2.93 1.78 -4.10
CA LYS A 19 4.30 1.28 -4.31
C LYS A 19 4.40 -0.24 -4.37
N ALA A 20 3.43 -0.98 -3.84
CA ALA A 20 3.33 -2.43 -3.90
C ALA A 20 2.17 -2.90 -4.80
N VAL A 21 1.80 -2.11 -5.79
CA VAL A 21 0.87 -2.53 -6.84
C VAL A 21 1.64 -3.21 -7.95
N ALA A 22 1.19 -4.40 -8.36
CA ALA A 22 1.81 -5.14 -9.44
C ALA A 22 1.72 -4.35 -10.77
N SER A 23 2.86 -4.16 -11.43
CA SER A 23 2.93 -3.44 -12.72
C SER A 23 2.73 -4.35 -13.93
N LYS A 24 3.00 -5.65 -13.78
CA LYS A 24 2.81 -6.69 -14.79
C LYS A 24 2.41 -7.96 -14.08
N THR A 25 1.16 -8.34 -14.19
CA THR A 25 0.62 -9.53 -13.52
C THR A 25 -0.37 -10.26 -14.43
N THR A 26 -0.46 -11.56 -14.24
CA THR A 26 -1.53 -12.39 -14.83
C THR A 26 -2.82 -12.34 -13.99
N MET A 27 -2.76 -11.74 -12.81
CA MET A 27 -3.89 -11.60 -11.88
C MET A 27 -4.32 -10.13 -11.80
N PRO A 28 -5.36 -9.72 -12.55
CA PRO A 28 -5.79 -8.31 -12.60
C PRO A 28 -6.11 -7.69 -11.23
N ILE A 29 -6.50 -8.50 -10.25
CA ILE A 29 -6.84 -8.03 -8.90
C ILE A 29 -5.64 -7.42 -8.17
N LEU A 30 -4.40 -7.84 -8.50
CA LEU A 30 -3.17 -7.30 -7.92
C LEU A 30 -2.79 -5.91 -8.45
N GLU A 31 -3.46 -5.46 -9.53
CA GLU A 31 -3.39 -4.06 -9.99
C GLU A 31 -4.31 -3.14 -9.16
N GLY A 32 -5.05 -3.73 -8.22
CA GLY A 32 -6.00 -3.06 -7.38
C GLY A 32 -5.47 -2.67 -6.00
N ILE A 33 -6.24 -1.80 -5.34
CA ILE A 33 -6.17 -1.52 -3.91
C ILE A 33 -7.38 -2.17 -3.26
N LEU A 34 -7.15 -3.07 -2.32
CA LEU A 34 -8.19 -3.57 -1.43
C LEU A 34 -8.49 -2.49 -0.40
N ILE A 35 -9.74 -2.06 -0.36
CA ILE A 35 -10.29 -1.10 0.60
C ILE A 35 -11.17 -1.87 1.57
N GLN A 36 -10.87 -1.78 2.86
CA GLN A 36 -11.67 -2.37 3.93
C GLN A 36 -11.98 -1.30 4.97
N THR A 37 -13.20 -1.30 5.49
CA THR A 37 -13.62 -0.34 6.52
C THR A 37 -14.06 -1.10 7.77
N ASN A 38 -13.57 -0.66 8.93
CA ASN A 38 -13.95 -1.14 10.25
C ASN A 38 -14.25 0.07 11.12
N ASP A 39 -15.26 0.00 11.98
CA ASP A 39 -15.69 1.04 12.91
C ASP A 39 -15.42 2.49 12.45
N ASN A 40 -14.27 3.05 12.80
CA ASN A 40 -13.84 4.41 12.44
C ASN A 40 -12.54 4.44 11.63
N GLU A 41 -12.19 3.34 10.99
CA GLU A 41 -10.94 3.21 10.24
C GLU A 41 -11.18 2.70 8.83
N ILE A 42 -10.34 3.16 7.91
CA ILE A 42 -10.17 2.57 6.58
C ILE A 42 -8.79 1.93 6.50
N LYS A 43 -8.73 0.71 6.01
CA LYS A 43 -7.51 0.00 5.68
C LYS A 43 -7.39 -0.14 4.17
N LEU A 44 -6.27 0.33 3.63
CA LEU A 44 -5.88 0.17 2.23
C LEU A 44 -4.76 -0.87 2.16
N THR A 45 -4.92 -1.88 1.32
CA THR A 45 -3.94 -2.96 1.14
C THR A 45 -3.60 -3.12 -0.33
N THR A 46 -2.32 -3.25 -0.64
CA THR A 46 -1.80 -3.65 -1.95
C THR A 46 -0.80 -4.77 -1.79
N TYR A 47 -0.70 -5.63 -2.80
CA TYR A 47 0.17 -6.79 -2.76
C TYR A 47 0.54 -7.22 -4.18
N ASP A 48 1.84 -7.43 -4.45
CA ASP A 48 2.35 -7.93 -5.74
C ASP A 48 2.89 -9.38 -5.66
N LEU A 49 2.58 -10.09 -4.58
CA LEU A 49 3.05 -11.43 -4.19
C LEU A 49 4.45 -11.46 -3.56
N GLU A 50 5.23 -10.40 -3.67
CA GLU A 50 6.54 -10.25 -3.03
C GLU A 50 6.50 -9.21 -1.92
N ILE A 51 5.88 -8.06 -2.20
CA ILE A 51 5.76 -6.94 -1.26
C ILE A 51 4.29 -6.64 -1.01
N GLY A 52 3.90 -6.63 0.26
CA GLY A 52 2.58 -6.16 0.69
C GLY A 52 2.69 -4.88 1.52
N ILE A 53 1.83 -3.93 1.26
CA ILE A 53 1.72 -2.70 2.06
C ILE A 53 0.29 -2.55 2.55
N GLU A 54 0.14 -2.40 3.86
CA GLU A 54 -1.10 -2.00 4.50
C GLU A 54 -0.95 -0.59 5.07
N TYR A 55 -1.98 0.22 4.89
CA TYR A 55 -2.07 1.54 5.50
C TYR A 55 -3.43 1.69 6.16
N ILE A 56 -3.42 1.99 7.46
CA ILE A 56 -4.63 2.22 8.25
C ILE A 56 -4.69 3.71 8.59
N MET A 57 -5.87 4.31 8.42
CA MET A 57 -6.13 5.69 8.80
C MET A 57 -7.53 5.84 9.39
N ASP A 58 -7.66 6.77 10.33
CA ASP A 58 -8.95 7.15 10.89
C ASP A 58 -9.78 7.88 9.83
N CYS A 59 -11.06 7.52 9.73
CA CYS A 59 -12.06 8.21 8.92
C CYS A 59 -13.45 8.02 9.53
N GLU A 60 -14.40 8.82 9.11
CA GLU A 60 -15.81 8.62 9.45
C GLU A 60 -16.38 7.49 8.59
N VAL A 61 -16.79 6.40 9.22
CA VAL A 61 -17.39 5.23 8.56
C VAL A 61 -18.89 5.23 8.80
N GLU A 62 -19.68 5.54 7.77
CA GLU A 62 -21.16 5.46 7.83
C GLU A 62 -21.64 4.02 7.64
N GLU A 63 -20.99 3.25 6.76
CA GLU A 63 -21.28 1.84 6.47
C GLU A 63 -20.01 1.05 6.27
N GLN A 64 -19.86 -0.07 6.98
CA GLN A 64 -18.75 -0.99 6.80
C GLN A 64 -18.86 -1.77 5.48
N GLY A 65 -17.72 -2.26 5.00
CA GLY A 65 -17.65 -3.11 3.83
C GLY A 65 -16.24 -3.18 3.26
N SER A 66 -16.12 -3.90 2.16
CA SER A 66 -14.85 -4.06 1.45
C SER A 66 -15.06 -4.06 -0.07
N THR A 67 -14.04 -3.64 -0.79
CA THR A 67 -14.01 -3.67 -2.26
C THR A 67 -12.57 -3.56 -2.77
N VAL A 68 -12.35 -3.95 -4.02
CA VAL A 68 -11.07 -3.73 -4.72
C VAL A 68 -11.30 -2.81 -5.91
N VAL A 69 -10.44 -1.82 -6.09
CA VAL A 69 -10.49 -0.87 -7.20
C VAL A 69 -9.13 -0.74 -7.86
N ASN A 70 -9.11 -0.44 -9.16
CA ASN A 70 -7.85 -0.21 -9.87
C ASN A 70 -7.05 0.93 -9.22
N ALA A 71 -5.82 0.64 -8.81
CA ALA A 71 -4.97 1.53 -8.04
C ALA A 71 -4.62 2.83 -8.78
N ILE A 72 -4.31 2.73 -10.07
CA ILE A 72 -3.91 3.87 -10.90
C ILE A 72 -5.09 4.82 -11.08
N MET A 73 -6.24 4.31 -11.49
CA MET A 73 -7.43 5.11 -11.71
C MET A 73 -7.89 5.80 -10.42
N PHE A 74 -7.93 5.06 -9.32
CA PHE A 74 -8.32 5.61 -8.02
C PHE A 74 -7.36 6.71 -7.57
N SER A 75 -6.04 6.45 -7.65
CA SER A 75 -5.01 7.44 -7.31
C SER A 75 -5.10 8.72 -8.15
N GLU A 76 -5.32 8.59 -9.47
CA GLU A 76 -5.42 9.74 -10.36
C GLU A 76 -6.66 10.60 -10.08
N ILE A 77 -7.80 9.97 -9.80
CA ILE A 77 -9.02 10.70 -9.44
C ILE A 77 -8.80 11.48 -8.16
N ILE A 78 -8.38 10.79 -7.07
CA ILE A 78 -8.17 11.45 -5.77
C ILE A 78 -7.14 12.58 -5.86
N ARG A 79 -6.09 12.43 -6.66
CA ARG A 79 -5.06 13.47 -6.85
C ARG A 79 -5.61 14.74 -7.46
N LYS A 80 -6.58 14.63 -8.39
CA LYS A 80 -7.18 15.75 -9.14
C LYS A 80 -8.32 16.45 -8.40
N LEU A 81 -8.83 15.87 -7.30
CA LEU A 81 -9.87 16.50 -6.49
C LEU A 81 -9.33 17.73 -5.74
N PRO A 82 -10.19 18.71 -5.41
CA PRO A 82 -9.86 19.80 -4.51
C PRO A 82 -9.55 19.30 -3.09
N ASP A 83 -8.82 20.11 -2.30
CA ASP A 83 -8.41 19.75 -0.92
C ASP A 83 -9.56 19.97 0.08
N THR A 84 -10.60 19.15 -0.05
CA THR A 84 -11.82 19.20 0.75
C THR A 84 -12.20 17.82 1.25
N GLU A 85 -13.34 17.74 1.88
CA GLU A 85 -13.95 16.49 2.30
C GLU A 85 -14.46 15.71 1.09
N ILE A 86 -14.23 14.41 1.08
CA ILE A 86 -14.61 13.46 0.04
C ILE A 86 -15.51 12.40 0.65
N LYS A 87 -16.57 12.08 -0.04
CA LYS A 87 -17.46 10.95 0.27
C LYS A 87 -17.18 9.82 -0.71
N ILE A 88 -16.92 8.63 -0.19
CA ILE A 88 -16.64 7.42 -0.97
C ILE A 88 -17.61 6.33 -0.55
N TYR A 89 -18.35 5.75 -1.49
CA TYR A 89 -19.31 4.70 -1.19
C TYR A 89 -19.50 3.74 -2.37
N LEU A 90 -20.02 2.54 -2.09
CA LEU A 90 -20.47 1.60 -3.10
C LEU A 90 -21.94 1.88 -3.45
N ASP A 91 -22.25 2.00 -4.74
CA ASP A 91 -23.63 2.09 -5.21
C ASP A 91 -24.29 0.71 -5.33
N THR A 92 -25.58 0.69 -5.69
CA THR A 92 -26.36 -0.55 -5.86
C THR A 92 -25.85 -1.46 -6.98
N ASN A 93 -24.99 -0.94 -7.88
CA ASN A 93 -24.39 -1.69 -8.98
C ASN A 93 -22.95 -2.12 -8.66
N ASN A 94 -22.55 -2.06 -7.40
CA ASN A 94 -21.17 -2.32 -6.96
C ASN A 94 -20.12 -1.45 -7.64
N LEU A 95 -20.44 -0.21 -8.02
CA LEU A 95 -19.46 0.77 -8.47
C LEU A 95 -18.99 1.59 -7.27
N LEU A 96 -17.68 1.84 -7.16
CA LEU A 96 -17.15 2.78 -6.19
C LEU A 96 -17.45 4.20 -6.68
N VAL A 97 -18.23 4.93 -5.90
CA VAL A 97 -18.58 6.32 -6.17
C VAL A 97 -17.74 7.23 -5.30
N ILE A 98 -17.13 8.23 -5.91
CA ILE A 98 -16.37 9.29 -5.24
C ILE A 98 -17.07 10.60 -5.51
N GLU A 99 -17.54 11.24 -4.45
CA GLU A 99 -18.28 12.51 -4.51
C GLU A 99 -17.47 13.60 -3.80
N CYS A 100 -17.28 14.74 -4.48
CA CYS A 100 -16.55 15.88 -3.97
C CYS A 100 -17.06 17.17 -4.63
N GLU A 101 -17.53 18.15 -3.86
CA GLU A 101 -17.98 19.48 -4.33
C GLU A 101 -18.88 19.44 -5.58
N GLY A 102 -19.86 18.52 -5.61
CA GLY A 102 -20.77 18.36 -6.74
C GLY A 102 -20.20 17.60 -7.94
N SER A 103 -18.94 17.19 -7.90
CA SER A 103 -18.34 16.26 -8.87
C SER A 103 -18.56 14.83 -8.42
N LEU A 104 -18.88 13.94 -9.36
CA LEU A 104 -19.15 12.54 -9.10
C LEU A 104 -18.36 11.67 -10.07
N TYR A 105 -17.55 10.76 -9.53
CA TYR A 105 -16.78 9.78 -10.29
C TYR A 105 -17.23 8.38 -9.93
N LYS A 106 -17.25 7.49 -10.91
CA LYS A 106 -17.62 6.07 -10.72
C LYS A 106 -16.49 5.19 -11.24
N LEU A 107 -16.07 4.24 -10.42
CA LEU A 107 -15.06 3.24 -10.75
C LEU A 107 -15.65 1.85 -10.68
N ALA A 108 -15.28 1.00 -11.64
CA ALA A 108 -15.56 -0.42 -11.56
C ALA A 108 -14.80 -1.04 -10.39
N THR A 109 -15.44 -1.98 -9.70
CA THR A 109 -14.85 -2.71 -8.59
C THR A 109 -14.63 -4.18 -8.96
N MET A 110 -13.76 -4.83 -8.20
CA MET A 110 -13.51 -6.26 -8.23
C MET A 110 -13.93 -6.89 -6.90
N ASP A 111 -14.17 -8.20 -6.90
CA ASP A 111 -14.57 -8.91 -5.69
C ASP A 111 -13.43 -8.96 -4.67
N PRO A 112 -13.61 -8.40 -3.46
CA PRO A 112 -12.57 -8.41 -2.44
C PRO A 112 -12.17 -9.81 -1.95
N THR A 113 -13.03 -10.82 -2.15
CA THR A 113 -12.73 -12.20 -1.75
C THR A 113 -11.68 -12.88 -2.62
N GLU A 114 -11.46 -12.37 -3.83
CA GLU A 114 -10.40 -12.86 -4.73
C GLU A 114 -9.04 -12.23 -4.42
N PHE A 115 -8.98 -11.19 -3.57
CA PHE A 115 -7.71 -10.55 -3.22
C PHE A 115 -6.92 -11.45 -2.24
N PRO A 116 -5.66 -11.80 -2.58
CA PRO A 116 -4.88 -12.71 -1.74
C PRO A 116 -4.56 -12.10 -0.38
N GLU A 117 -4.67 -12.89 0.67
CA GLU A 117 -4.28 -12.47 2.01
C GLU A 117 -2.76 -12.26 2.10
N LEU A 118 -2.35 -11.22 2.80
CA LEU A 118 -0.95 -11.02 3.15
C LEU A 118 -0.48 -12.14 4.09
N PRO A 119 0.76 -12.63 3.92
CA PRO A 119 1.30 -13.64 4.82
C PRO A 119 1.38 -13.11 6.25
N LYS A 120 0.91 -13.92 7.21
CA LYS A 120 1.01 -13.57 8.63
C LYS A 120 2.47 -13.64 9.07
N ILE A 121 2.98 -12.53 9.59
CA ILE A 121 4.36 -12.43 10.08
C ILE A 121 4.38 -12.87 11.56
N ASN A 122 5.26 -13.84 11.90
CA ASN A 122 5.54 -14.16 13.29
C ASN A 122 6.47 -13.09 13.87
N VAL A 123 5.99 -12.34 14.85
CA VAL A 123 6.71 -11.22 15.50
C VAL A 123 7.63 -11.66 16.66
N GLU A 124 7.71 -12.94 17.00
CA GLU A 124 8.53 -13.42 18.13
C GLU A 124 10.02 -13.11 18.00
N ASN A 125 10.52 -12.99 16.76
CA ASN A 125 11.91 -12.64 16.44
C ASN A 125 12.01 -11.27 15.77
N SER A 126 11.34 -10.26 16.31
CA SER A 126 11.38 -8.90 15.77
C SER A 126 12.50 -8.07 16.40
N ILE A 127 13.06 -7.15 15.62
CA ILE A 127 13.95 -6.11 16.09
C ILE A 127 13.30 -4.74 15.89
N GLN A 128 13.55 -3.83 16.81
CA GLN A 128 13.07 -2.45 16.72
C GLN A 128 14.21 -1.51 16.37
N ILE A 129 14.06 -0.76 15.28
CA ILE A 129 15.06 0.20 14.79
C ILE A 129 14.35 1.52 14.50
N GLU A 130 14.99 2.64 14.83
CA GLU A 130 14.49 3.96 14.43
C GLU A 130 14.44 4.09 12.91
N GLN A 131 13.32 4.59 12.38
CA GLN A 131 13.09 4.74 10.94
C GLN A 131 14.21 5.52 10.23
N ASN A 132 14.68 6.63 10.83
CA ASN A 132 15.73 7.47 10.26
C ASN A 132 17.08 6.74 10.18
N VAL A 133 17.39 5.91 11.18
CA VAL A 133 18.60 5.09 11.21
C VAL A 133 18.57 4.08 10.07
N LEU A 134 17.49 3.29 9.98
CA LEU A 134 17.32 2.29 8.92
C LEU A 134 17.36 2.93 7.53
N LYS A 135 16.64 4.04 7.33
CA LYS A 135 16.66 4.78 6.06
C LYS A 135 18.05 5.24 5.65
N ASN A 136 18.84 5.73 6.61
CA ASN A 136 20.23 6.16 6.34
C ASN A 136 21.15 4.98 6.03
N MET A 137 20.98 3.85 6.70
CA MET A 137 21.73 2.63 6.40
C MET A 137 21.44 2.15 4.97
N ILE A 138 20.19 2.05 4.59
CA ILE A 138 19.78 1.68 3.23
C ILE A 138 20.35 2.65 2.20
N ARG A 139 20.24 3.95 2.41
CA ARG A 139 20.76 4.98 1.48
C ARG A 139 22.26 4.87 1.24
N ARG A 140 23.04 4.44 2.25
CA ARG A 140 24.49 4.29 2.16
C ARG A 140 24.95 3.01 1.48
N THR A 141 24.05 2.08 1.20
CA THR A 141 24.39 0.76 0.66
C THR A 141 23.71 0.46 -0.66
N ILE A 142 22.50 0.96 -0.88
CA ILE A 142 21.65 0.62 -2.04
C ILE A 142 22.28 0.95 -3.40
N PHE A 143 23.19 1.94 -3.46
CA PHE A 143 23.86 2.30 -4.72
C PHE A 143 24.82 1.22 -5.22
N ALA A 144 25.23 0.27 -4.35
CA ALA A 144 26.11 -0.83 -4.70
C ALA A 144 25.36 -2.12 -5.07
N VAL A 145 24.04 -2.09 -5.06
CA VAL A 145 23.17 -3.22 -5.43
C VAL A 145 23.16 -3.36 -6.95
N SER A 146 23.24 -4.60 -7.46
CA SER A 146 23.16 -4.89 -8.88
C SER A 146 21.73 -4.77 -9.39
N ASN A 147 21.57 -4.30 -10.62
CA ASN A 147 20.28 -4.34 -11.34
C ASN A 147 20.16 -5.60 -12.23
N GLU A 148 21.14 -6.51 -12.22
CA GLU A 148 21.15 -7.73 -13.02
C GLU A 148 20.42 -8.86 -12.27
N GLU A 149 19.31 -9.32 -12.82
CA GLU A 149 18.48 -10.40 -12.26
C GLU A 149 19.12 -11.80 -12.36
N ASN A 150 20.18 -11.95 -13.17
CA ASN A 150 20.87 -13.24 -13.37
C ASN A 150 21.54 -13.77 -12.08
N ARG A 151 21.78 -12.90 -11.08
CA ARG A 151 22.32 -13.24 -9.78
C ARG A 151 21.53 -12.53 -8.68
N PRO A 152 20.37 -13.08 -8.28
CA PRO A 152 19.44 -12.43 -7.35
C PRO A 152 20.07 -12.01 -6.01
N ILE A 153 21.11 -12.73 -5.55
CA ILE A 153 21.79 -12.40 -4.29
C ILE A 153 22.49 -11.02 -4.32
N PHE A 154 22.84 -10.51 -5.50
CA PHE A 154 23.47 -9.20 -5.65
C PHE A 154 22.46 -8.06 -5.82
N THR A 155 21.16 -8.38 -6.00
CA THR A 155 20.10 -7.37 -6.08
C THR A 155 19.56 -6.93 -4.71
N GLY A 156 20.11 -7.48 -3.62
CA GLY A 156 19.68 -7.20 -2.26
C GLY A 156 20.76 -6.61 -1.36
N CYS A 157 20.34 -6.07 -0.23
CA CYS A 157 21.22 -5.65 0.86
C CYS A 157 21.20 -6.70 1.98
N LEU A 158 22.36 -7.12 2.44
CA LEU A 158 22.48 -8.01 3.60
C LEU A 158 22.26 -7.23 4.90
N PHE A 159 21.28 -7.67 5.69
CA PHE A 159 21.08 -7.20 7.06
C PHE A 159 21.87 -8.10 8.01
N CYS A 160 22.99 -7.60 8.54
CA CYS A 160 23.80 -8.33 9.52
C CYS A 160 23.49 -7.81 10.93
N LEU A 161 22.91 -8.67 11.76
CA LEU A 161 22.55 -8.37 13.15
C LEU A 161 23.63 -8.86 14.15
N LEU A 162 24.69 -9.52 13.66
CA LEU A 162 25.78 -10.04 14.49
C LEU A 162 26.90 -9.01 14.57
N TYR A 163 27.32 -8.67 15.78
CA TYR A 163 28.38 -7.70 16.07
C TYR A 163 29.79 -8.15 15.66
N THR A 164 29.95 -9.36 15.14
CA THR A 164 31.23 -10.04 14.97
C THR A 164 31.53 -10.45 13.53
N SER A 165 31.03 -9.71 12.54
CA SER A 165 31.60 -9.89 11.20
C SER A 165 32.87 -9.03 11.11
N PRO A 166 34.09 -9.60 11.17
CA PRO A 166 35.30 -8.80 10.99
C PRO A 166 35.27 -8.16 9.61
N SER A 167 35.48 -6.86 9.57
CA SER A 167 35.69 -6.15 8.30
C SER A 167 36.81 -6.85 7.52
N PRO A 168 36.70 -7.03 6.19
CA PRO A 168 37.82 -7.53 5.38
C PRO A 168 39.10 -6.70 5.53
N ARG A 169 39.03 -5.54 6.17
CA ARG A 169 40.19 -4.69 6.50
C ARG A 169 40.83 -5.05 7.83
N ASP A 170 40.18 -5.86 8.67
CA ASP A 170 40.66 -6.27 9.99
C ASP A 170 41.22 -7.69 9.97
N ALA A 171 41.35 -8.28 8.77
CA ALA A 171 41.92 -9.59 8.53
C ALA A 171 43.35 -9.50 7.97
#